data_fe399559521912f0fd0e487174a7cc74
#
_entry.id   fe399559521912f0fd0e487174a7cc74
#
_cell.length_a   1.000
_cell.length_b   1.000
_cell.length_c   1.000
_cell.angle_alpha   90.00
_cell.angle_beta   90.00
_cell.angle_gamma   90.00
#
_symmetry.space_group_name_H-M   'P 1'
#
loop_
_entity.id
_entity.type
_entity.pdbx_description
1 polymer ?
#
loop_
_entity_poly.entity_id
_entity_poly.type
_entity_poly.pdbx_seq_one_letter_code
_entity_poly.pdbx_strand_id
1 'polypeptide(L)'
;EEVNDTVARFIVEPLERGFGYTLGNCMRRVLLSSLDGAKATAIQIEGVQHEFTTAEGVIEDVTDIVLNVKGLVFSALSEDYTEATATISVEGPCTVTGADVKVPAEFTLINPEHVICTVADGGTLNMSIRIGVGRGYVSAERNKRTEDPIGIIHVDSLFSPVRRCTLAVSDTRVGQRTDFD
;
A
#
# COMPACT_ATOMS: atom_id res chain seq x y z
N GLU A 1 -4.50 8.41 -22.22
CA GLU A 1 -3.08 8.24 -22.57
C GLU A 1 -2.33 7.60 -21.37
N GLU A 2 -1.75 6.45 -21.58
CA GLU A 2 -0.77 5.89 -20.64
C GLU A 2 0.57 6.61 -20.86
N VAL A 3 1.08 7.24 -19.81
CA VAL A 3 2.37 7.96 -19.86
C VAL A 3 3.50 6.99 -19.53
N ASN A 4 3.27 6.11 -18.55
CA ASN A 4 4.14 4.98 -18.17
C ASN A 4 3.31 3.99 -17.31
N ASP A 5 3.95 2.90 -16.85
CA ASP A 5 3.29 1.82 -16.08
C ASP A 5 2.61 2.31 -14.78
N THR A 6 2.94 3.49 -14.29
CA THR A 6 2.42 4.05 -13.02
C THR A 6 1.69 5.36 -13.18
N VAL A 7 1.62 5.93 -14.39
CA VAL A 7 1.01 7.24 -14.67
C VAL A 7 0.10 7.17 -15.88
N ALA A 8 -1.16 7.49 -15.70
CA ALA A 8 -2.13 7.65 -16.78
C ALA A 8 -2.74 9.05 -16.78
N ARG A 9 -3.01 9.59 -17.99
CA ARG A 9 -3.71 10.85 -18.21
C ARG A 9 -5.03 10.54 -18.88
N PHE A 10 -6.11 11.04 -18.32
CA PHE A 10 -7.45 10.97 -18.88
C PHE A 10 -7.83 12.36 -19.41
N ILE A 11 -8.23 12.44 -20.67
CA ILE A 11 -8.71 13.66 -21.32
C ILE A 11 -10.19 13.45 -21.60
N VAL A 12 -11.02 14.38 -21.14
CA VAL A 12 -12.47 14.33 -21.29
C VAL A 12 -12.92 15.66 -21.92
N GLU A 13 -13.26 15.63 -23.17
CA GLU A 13 -13.68 16.79 -23.95
C GLU A 13 -14.66 16.38 -25.05
N PRO A 14 -15.57 17.27 -25.50
CA PRO A 14 -15.88 18.56 -24.91
C PRO A 14 -16.88 18.43 -23.76
N LEU A 15 -16.77 19.29 -22.75
CA LEU A 15 -17.74 19.40 -21.67
C LEU A 15 -18.38 20.79 -21.67
N GLU A 16 -19.64 20.91 -21.23
CA GLU A 16 -20.26 22.20 -21.02
C GLU A 16 -19.53 22.96 -19.91
N ARG A 17 -19.51 24.28 -20.01
CA ARG A 17 -18.83 25.19 -19.12
C ARG A 17 -19.13 24.90 -17.64
N GLY A 18 -18.10 24.69 -16.85
CA GLY A 18 -18.16 24.39 -15.43
C GLY A 18 -18.24 22.89 -15.08
N PHE A 19 -18.53 22.03 -16.08
CA PHE A 19 -18.58 20.58 -15.85
C PHE A 19 -17.19 19.96 -15.67
N GLY A 20 -16.15 20.54 -16.27
CA GLY A 20 -14.77 20.08 -16.12
C GLY A 20 -14.35 20.04 -14.66
N TYR A 21 -14.59 21.11 -13.89
CA TYR A 21 -14.31 21.13 -12.45
C TYR A 21 -15.19 20.16 -11.66
N THR A 22 -16.46 20.06 -11.99
CA THR A 22 -17.40 19.17 -11.26
C THR A 22 -17.04 17.71 -11.45
N LEU A 23 -16.88 17.27 -12.70
CA LEU A 23 -16.50 15.89 -13.03
C LEU A 23 -15.09 15.57 -12.53
N GLY A 24 -14.13 16.47 -12.76
CA GLY A 24 -12.76 16.26 -12.34
C GLY A 24 -12.60 16.09 -10.84
N ASN A 25 -13.30 16.90 -10.02
CA ASN A 25 -13.29 16.75 -8.57
C ASN A 25 -14.02 15.47 -8.11
N CYS A 26 -15.12 15.09 -8.76
CA CYS A 26 -15.78 13.81 -8.49
C CYS A 26 -14.85 12.63 -8.76
N MET A 27 -14.22 12.59 -9.92
CA MET A 27 -13.27 11.53 -10.29
C MET A 27 -12.08 11.50 -9.35
N ARG A 28 -11.51 12.65 -9.03
CA ARG A 28 -10.40 12.74 -8.05
C ARG A 28 -10.77 12.13 -6.71
N ARG A 29 -11.94 12.43 -6.19
CA ARG A 29 -12.41 11.87 -4.91
C ARG A 29 -12.59 10.36 -4.97
N VAL A 30 -13.19 9.85 -6.02
CA VAL A 30 -13.39 8.40 -6.23
C VAL A 30 -12.03 7.69 -6.34
N LEU A 31 -11.11 8.20 -7.15
CA LEU A 31 -9.79 7.61 -7.35
C LEU A 31 -8.96 7.57 -6.07
N LEU A 32 -9.06 8.57 -5.20
CA LEU A 32 -8.26 8.65 -3.98
C LEU A 32 -8.87 7.91 -2.78
N SER A 33 -10.19 7.65 -2.77
CA SER A 33 -10.86 7.16 -1.56
C SER A 33 -11.72 5.91 -1.75
N SER A 34 -12.05 5.54 -2.99
CA SER A 34 -13.08 4.51 -3.23
C SER A 34 -12.58 3.25 -3.93
N LEU A 35 -11.32 3.25 -4.36
CA LEU A 35 -10.70 2.06 -4.96
C LEU A 35 -10.20 1.13 -3.86
N ASP A 36 -10.43 -0.16 -4.08
CA ASP A 36 -9.92 -1.21 -3.20
C ASP A 36 -8.42 -1.41 -3.41
N GLY A 37 -7.74 -1.80 -2.35
CA GLY A 37 -6.34 -2.19 -2.38
C GLY A 37 -6.00 -3.15 -1.24
N ALA A 38 -4.87 -3.81 -1.36
CA ALA A 38 -4.36 -4.71 -0.34
C ALA A 38 -3.08 -4.15 0.29
N LYS A 39 -3.02 -4.13 1.63
CA LYS A 39 -1.88 -3.60 2.40
C LYS A 39 -1.64 -4.41 3.67
N ALA A 40 -0.43 -4.29 4.19
CA ALA A 40 -0.13 -4.75 5.54
C ALA A 40 -0.96 -3.98 6.57
N THR A 41 -1.59 -4.70 7.49
CA THR A 41 -2.42 -4.15 8.59
C THR A 41 -1.80 -4.39 9.96
N ALA A 42 -1.00 -5.44 10.09
CA ALA A 42 -0.23 -5.74 11.29
C ALA A 42 0.99 -6.59 10.93
N ILE A 43 2.00 -6.52 11.77
CA ILE A 43 3.17 -7.42 11.73
C ILE A 43 3.40 -8.04 13.10
N GLN A 44 4.04 -9.18 13.10
CA GLN A 44 4.55 -9.82 14.31
C GLN A 44 5.97 -10.33 14.02
N ILE A 45 6.92 -9.92 14.84
CA ILE A 45 8.33 -10.35 14.75
C ILE A 45 8.61 -11.20 15.99
N GLU A 46 9.23 -12.36 15.79
CA GLU A 46 9.61 -13.24 16.90
C GLU A 46 10.58 -12.53 17.84
N GLY A 47 10.31 -12.61 19.17
CA GLY A 47 11.10 -11.94 20.19
C GLY A 47 10.79 -10.45 20.40
N VAL A 48 9.94 -9.83 19.57
CA VAL A 48 9.56 -8.41 19.67
C VAL A 48 8.16 -8.28 20.27
N GLN A 49 8.03 -7.40 21.26
CA GLN A 49 6.74 -7.17 21.94
C GLN A 49 6.07 -5.83 21.58
N HIS A 50 6.85 -4.86 21.11
CA HIS A 50 6.34 -3.53 20.71
C HIS A 50 7.29 -2.85 19.71
N GLU A 51 6.80 -1.84 19.03
CA GLU A 51 7.50 -1.13 17.96
C GLU A 51 8.74 -0.33 18.36
N PHE A 52 8.92 -0.06 19.65
CA PHE A 52 10.05 0.75 20.15
C PHE A 52 11.23 -0.10 20.63
N THR A 53 11.39 -1.29 20.09
CA THR A 53 12.51 -2.19 20.38
C THR A 53 13.34 -2.44 19.13
N THR A 54 14.46 -3.13 19.33
CA THR A 54 15.27 -3.71 18.26
C THR A 54 14.98 -5.21 18.16
N ALA A 55 14.99 -5.75 16.94
CA ALA A 55 14.95 -7.18 16.71
C ALA A 55 16.39 -7.75 16.81
N GLU A 56 16.58 -8.82 17.56
CA GLU A 56 17.89 -9.42 17.73
C GLU A 56 18.43 -9.94 16.38
N GLY A 57 19.66 -9.53 16.02
CA GLY A 57 20.28 -9.92 14.77
C GLY A 57 19.82 -9.16 13.54
N VAL A 58 18.99 -8.10 13.68
CA VAL A 58 18.56 -7.20 12.62
C VAL A 58 19.20 -5.82 12.86
N ILE A 59 19.65 -5.18 11.78
CA ILE A 59 20.36 -3.89 11.87
C ILE A 59 19.40 -2.74 12.10
N GLU A 60 18.27 -2.73 11.41
CA GLU A 60 17.24 -1.70 11.50
C GLU A 60 16.38 -1.85 12.75
N ASP A 61 15.92 -0.74 13.29
CA ASP A 61 14.93 -0.72 14.37
C ASP A 61 13.56 -1.23 13.89
N VAL A 62 12.77 -1.76 14.80
CA VAL A 62 11.42 -2.26 14.46
C VAL A 62 10.55 -1.18 13.84
N THR A 63 10.72 0.09 14.24
CA THR A 63 10.01 1.22 13.61
C THR A 63 10.36 1.36 12.13
N ASP A 64 11.63 1.22 11.77
CA ASP A 64 12.08 1.27 10.37
C ASP A 64 11.56 0.08 9.57
N ILE A 65 11.56 -1.11 10.18
CA ILE A 65 10.95 -2.31 9.57
C ILE A 65 9.46 -2.08 9.28
N VAL A 66 8.72 -1.51 10.23
CA VAL A 66 7.30 -1.15 10.04
C VAL A 66 7.13 -0.19 8.88
N LEU A 67 7.96 0.86 8.78
CA LEU A 67 7.91 1.83 7.69
C LEU A 67 8.21 1.17 6.33
N ASN A 68 9.17 0.27 6.29
CA ASN A 68 9.51 -0.47 5.07
C ASN A 68 8.40 -1.45 4.68
N VAL A 69 7.78 -2.17 5.63
CA VAL A 69 6.64 -3.05 5.38
C VAL A 69 5.43 -2.27 4.82
N LYS A 70 5.20 -1.04 5.26
CA LYS A 70 4.16 -0.14 4.66
C LYS A 70 4.41 0.14 3.18
N GLY A 71 5.68 0.09 2.74
CA GLY A 71 6.08 0.24 1.34
C GLY A 71 5.70 -0.94 0.46
N LEU A 72 5.43 -2.12 1.03
CA LEU A 72 4.99 -3.29 0.27
C LEU A 72 3.62 -3.05 -0.36
N VAL A 73 3.48 -3.50 -1.61
CA VAL A 73 2.25 -3.36 -2.40
C VAL A 73 1.73 -4.75 -2.75
N PHE A 74 0.57 -5.08 -2.21
CA PHE A 74 -0.10 -6.34 -2.50
C PHE A 74 -1.29 -6.12 -3.42
N SER A 75 -1.65 -7.16 -4.16
CA SER A 75 -2.87 -7.25 -4.95
C SER A 75 -3.61 -8.52 -4.58
N ALA A 76 -4.90 -8.42 -4.28
CA ALA A 76 -5.77 -9.58 -4.12
C ALA A 76 -6.14 -10.12 -5.50
N LEU A 77 -6.14 -11.45 -5.66
CA LEU A 77 -6.48 -12.10 -6.92
C LEU A 77 -7.99 -12.22 -7.15
N SER A 78 -8.79 -12.09 -6.11
CA SER A 78 -10.26 -12.08 -6.16
C SER A 78 -10.84 -11.12 -5.13
N GLU A 79 -12.03 -10.60 -5.41
CA GLU A 79 -12.79 -9.73 -4.48
C GLU A 79 -13.27 -10.46 -3.22
N ASP A 80 -13.31 -11.80 -3.26
CA ASP A 80 -13.71 -12.62 -2.11
C ASP A 80 -12.63 -12.69 -1.02
N TYR A 81 -11.38 -12.37 -1.35
CA TYR A 81 -10.26 -12.41 -0.41
C TYR A 81 -10.15 -11.10 0.35
N THR A 82 -10.37 -11.18 1.66
CA THR A 82 -10.38 -10.00 2.54
C THR A 82 -9.13 -9.90 3.40
N GLU A 83 -8.50 -11.03 3.72
CA GLU A 83 -7.36 -11.09 4.62
C GLU A 83 -6.53 -12.36 4.41
N ALA A 84 -5.21 -12.24 4.62
CA ALA A 84 -4.29 -13.36 4.68
C ALA A 84 -3.05 -13.02 5.51
N THR A 85 -2.24 -14.05 5.83
CA THR A 85 -0.97 -13.85 6.53
C THR A 85 0.18 -14.33 5.65
N ALA A 86 1.07 -13.40 5.31
CA ALA A 86 2.35 -13.70 4.69
C ALA A 86 3.43 -13.92 5.77
N THR A 87 4.46 -14.65 5.42
CA THR A 87 5.55 -14.97 6.36
C THR A 87 6.91 -14.72 5.74
N ILE A 88 7.86 -14.31 6.56
CA ILE A 88 9.29 -14.22 6.24
C ILE A 88 10.04 -15.11 7.24
N SER A 89 10.98 -15.90 6.75
CA SER A 89 11.87 -16.68 7.59
C SER A 89 13.22 -16.76 6.86
N VAL A 90 14.20 -16.02 7.36
CA VAL A 90 15.53 -15.89 6.76
C VAL A 90 16.62 -15.94 7.82
N GLU A 91 17.79 -16.42 7.42
CA GLU A 91 19.01 -16.45 8.23
C GLU A 91 20.05 -15.52 7.58
N GLY A 92 20.74 -14.72 8.40
CA GLY A 92 21.76 -13.80 7.93
C GLY A 92 23.11 -14.46 7.65
N PRO A 93 24.03 -13.70 7.01
CA PRO A 93 23.88 -12.29 6.65
C PRO A 93 23.12 -12.13 5.31
N CYS A 94 22.07 -11.34 5.28
CA CYS A 94 21.32 -11.04 4.05
C CYS A 94 20.52 -9.73 4.14
N THR A 95 20.25 -9.13 2.97
CA THR A 95 19.25 -8.06 2.86
C THR A 95 17.91 -8.69 2.53
N VAL A 96 16.93 -8.51 3.40
CA VAL A 96 15.57 -9.03 3.25
C VAL A 96 14.78 -8.09 2.35
N THR A 97 14.19 -8.64 1.32
CA THR A 97 13.39 -7.92 0.34
C THR A 97 11.98 -8.49 0.24
N GLY A 98 11.12 -7.86 -0.54
CA GLY A 98 9.81 -8.41 -0.82
C GLY A 98 9.84 -9.81 -1.45
N ALA A 99 10.93 -10.18 -2.15
CA ALA A 99 11.08 -11.52 -2.74
C ALA A 99 11.16 -12.64 -1.68
N ASP A 100 11.59 -12.31 -0.46
CA ASP A 100 11.70 -13.25 0.66
C ASP A 100 10.35 -13.46 1.38
N VAL A 101 9.34 -12.65 1.02
CA VAL A 101 7.99 -12.74 1.58
C VAL A 101 7.25 -13.91 0.95
N LYS A 102 6.91 -14.91 1.74
CA LYS A 102 6.04 -16.00 1.34
C LYS A 102 4.58 -15.53 1.38
N VAL A 103 4.10 -15.05 0.24
CA VAL A 103 2.73 -14.55 0.09
C VAL A 103 1.79 -15.72 -0.17
N PRO A 104 0.63 -15.80 0.51
CA PRO A 104 -0.40 -16.79 0.22
C PRO A 104 -0.93 -16.66 -1.22
N ALA A 105 -1.45 -17.77 -1.76
CA ALA A 105 -1.90 -17.87 -3.16
C ALA A 105 -3.02 -16.89 -3.54
N GLU A 106 -3.73 -16.37 -2.56
CA GLU A 106 -4.82 -15.39 -2.70
C GLU A 106 -4.32 -13.99 -3.03
N PHE A 107 -3.04 -13.71 -2.78
CA PHE A 107 -2.43 -12.40 -2.96
C PHE A 107 -1.17 -12.51 -3.81
N THR A 108 -0.82 -11.40 -4.44
CA THR A 108 0.45 -11.23 -5.17
C THR A 108 1.16 -9.99 -4.63
N LEU A 109 2.47 -10.07 -4.43
CA LEU A 109 3.32 -8.92 -4.14
C LEU A 109 3.78 -8.29 -5.45
N ILE A 110 3.57 -6.99 -5.60
CA ILE A 110 3.83 -6.25 -6.84
C ILE A 110 5.26 -5.72 -6.91
N ASN A 111 5.88 -5.42 -5.76
CA ASN A 111 7.22 -4.83 -5.67
C ASN A 111 8.20 -5.75 -4.88
N PRO A 112 8.60 -6.90 -5.44
CA PRO A 112 9.46 -7.86 -4.75
C PRO A 112 10.87 -7.32 -4.47
N GLU A 113 11.33 -6.31 -5.18
CA GLU A 113 12.64 -5.66 -4.99
C GLU A 113 12.68 -4.70 -3.78
N HIS A 114 11.54 -4.42 -3.16
CA HIS A 114 11.46 -3.50 -2.03
C HIS A 114 12.20 -4.05 -0.81
N VAL A 115 13.17 -3.30 -0.31
CA VAL A 115 13.98 -3.68 0.87
C VAL A 115 13.16 -3.51 2.15
N ILE A 116 13.20 -4.51 3.01
CA ILE A 116 12.51 -4.53 4.31
C ILE A 116 13.48 -4.24 5.44
N CYS A 117 14.55 -5.04 5.54
CA CYS A 117 15.58 -4.89 6.56
C CYS A 117 16.84 -5.66 6.18
N THR A 118 17.89 -5.57 7.01
CA THR A 118 19.15 -6.29 6.87
C THR A 118 19.38 -7.16 8.09
N VAL A 119 19.56 -8.46 7.87
CA VAL A 119 19.90 -9.41 8.92
C VAL A 119 21.41 -9.55 9.00
N ALA A 120 21.95 -9.39 10.21
CA ALA A 120 23.39 -9.49 10.48
C ALA A 120 23.87 -10.95 10.44
N ASP A 121 25.20 -11.13 10.47
CA ASP A 121 25.80 -12.45 10.51
C ASP A 121 25.39 -13.23 11.78
N GLY A 122 24.89 -14.44 11.59
CA GLY A 122 24.35 -15.28 12.66
C GLY A 122 22.98 -14.84 13.20
N GLY A 123 22.38 -13.76 12.65
CA GLY A 123 21.04 -13.33 12.98
C GLY A 123 19.97 -14.16 12.27
N THR A 124 18.75 -14.15 12.79
CA THR A 124 17.57 -14.79 12.17
C THR A 124 16.40 -13.82 12.23
N LEU A 125 15.58 -13.80 11.20
CA LEU A 125 14.33 -13.03 11.17
C LEU A 125 13.17 -13.96 10.86
N ASN A 126 12.27 -14.11 11.84
CA ASN A 126 10.97 -14.74 11.66
C ASN A 126 9.89 -13.67 11.86
N MET A 127 9.18 -13.34 10.80
CA MET A 127 8.14 -12.32 10.81
C MET A 127 6.88 -12.80 10.09
N SER A 128 5.73 -12.47 10.63
CA SER A 128 4.44 -12.60 9.95
C SER A 128 3.87 -11.23 9.64
N ILE A 129 3.25 -11.11 8.48
CA ILE A 129 2.63 -9.88 7.96
C ILE A 129 1.16 -10.19 7.69
N ARG A 130 0.26 -9.57 8.42
CA ARG A 130 -1.17 -9.64 8.15
C ARG A 130 -1.48 -8.68 6.99
N ILE A 131 -2.01 -9.22 5.90
CA ILE A 131 -2.46 -8.47 4.74
C ILE A 131 -3.97 -8.32 4.84
N GLY A 132 -4.49 -7.12 4.64
CA GLY A 132 -5.93 -6.86 4.57
C GLY A 132 -6.29 -6.15 3.27
N VAL A 133 -7.53 -6.28 2.85
CA VAL A 133 -8.14 -5.54 1.74
C VAL A 133 -9.04 -4.45 2.30
N GLY A 134 -8.97 -3.26 1.76
CA GLY A 134 -9.76 -2.12 2.23
C GLY A 134 -9.73 -0.95 1.27
N ARG A 135 -10.29 0.19 1.72
CA ARG A 135 -10.39 1.44 0.95
C ARG A 135 -9.83 2.62 1.73
N GLY A 136 -9.21 3.54 1.01
CA GLY A 136 -8.70 4.77 1.59
C GLY A 136 -7.63 4.53 2.64
N TYR A 137 -7.67 5.28 3.75
CA TYR A 137 -6.73 5.20 4.86
C TYR A 137 -7.38 4.64 6.13
N VAL A 138 -6.72 3.67 6.74
CA VAL A 138 -7.11 3.09 8.02
C VAL A 138 -5.94 3.20 8.99
N SER A 139 -6.17 3.85 10.15
CA SER A 139 -5.12 4.01 11.17
C SER A 139 -4.79 2.69 11.87
N ALA A 140 -3.58 2.59 12.42
CA ALA A 140 -3.14 1.43 13.20
C ALA A 140 -4.09 1.08 14.34
N GLU A 141 -4.67 2.10 15.02
CA GLU A 141 -5.67 1.89 16.08
C GLU A 141 -6.94 1.19 15.59
N ARG A 142 -7.37 1.48 14.34
CA ARG A 142 -8.52 0.82 13.72
C ARG A 142 -8.22 -0.58 13.24
N ASN A 143 -6.96 -0.88 12.91
CA ASN A 143 -6.51 -2.22 12.56
C ASN A 143 -6.36 -3.12 13.78
N LYS A 144 -6.35 -2.53 15.00
CA LYS A 144 -6.26 -3.27 16.26
C LYS A 144 -7.54 -4.07 16.52
N ARG A 145 -7.34 -5.35 16.88
CA ARG A 145 -8.42 -6.25 17.27
C ARG A 145 -8.31 -6.59 18.76
N THR A 146 -9.44 -6.72 19.40
CA THR A 146 -9.50 -7.08 20.84
C THR A 146 -8.89 -8.45 21.13
N GLU A 147 -8.88 -9.33 20.13
CA GLU A 147 -8.40 -10.72 20.24
C GLU A 147 -6.92 -10.86 19.85
N ASP A 148 -6.26 -9.79 19.42
CA ASP A 148 -4.86 -9.86 19.00
C ASP A 148 -3.95 -10.15 20.20
N PRO A 149 -3.06 -11.15 20.10
CA PRO A 149 -2.11 -11.47 21.16
C PRO A 149 -1.06 -10.36 21.33
N ILE A 150 -0.38 -10.41 22.48
CA ILE A 150 0.75 -9.52 22.77
C ILE A 150 1.85 -9.77 21.73
N GLY A 151 2.50 -8.69 21.27
CA GLY A 151 3.57 -8.77 20.27
C GLY A 151 3.11 -8.52 18.83
N ILE A 152 1.80 -8.34 18.59
CA ILE A 152 1.32 -7.83 17.30
C ILE A 152 1.46 -6.32 17.26
N ILE A 153 2.19 -5.84 16.26
CA ILE A 153 2.38 -4.43 15.97
C ILE A 153 1.41 -4.04 14.84
N HIS A 154 0.47 -3.17 15.15
CA HIS A 154 -0.52 -2.71 14.18
C HIS A 154 0.08 -1.62 13.30
N VAL A 155 -0.21 -1.72 12.01
CA VAL A 155 0.32 -0.82 10.98
C VAL A 155 -0.84 -0.04 10.37
N ASP A 156 -0.67 1.28 10.23
CA ASP A 156 -1.61 2.09 9.47
C ASP A 156 -1.51 1.75 7.98
N SER A 157 -2.65 1.64 7.32
CA SER A 157 -2.73 1.12 5.96
C SER A 157 -3.35 2.15 5.02
N LEU A 158 -2.62 2.55 3.99
CA LEU A 158 -3.14 3.33 2.88
C LEU A 158 -3.49 2.37 1.73
N PHE A 159 -4.74 1.95 1.68
CA PHE A 159 -5.22 0.96 0.71
C PHE A 159 -5.35 1.52 -0.71
N SER A 160 -5.59 2.84 -0.85
CA SER A 160 -5.74 3.43 -2.18
C SER A 160 -4.53 3.15 -3.07
N PRO A 161 -4.70 2.54 -4.26
CA PRO A 161 -3.62 2.34 -5.22
C PRO A 161 -3.17 3.66 -5.85
N VAL A 162 -4.03 4.68 -5.87
CA VAL A 162 -3.73 6.00 -6.43
C VAL A 162 -3.10 6.89 -5.37
N ARG A 163 -1.83 7.24 -5.57
CA ARG A 163 -1.08 8.11 -4.65
C ARG A 163 -1.33 9.60 -4.90
N ARG A 164 -1.55 9.97 -6.16
CA ARG A 164 -1.71 11.37 -6.57
C ARG A 164 -2.69 11.48 -7.73
N CYS A 165 -3.61 12.43 -7.64
CA CYS A 165 -4.51 12.79 -8.72
C CYS A 165 -4.48 14.31 -8.90
N THR A 166 -4.12 14.79 -10.07
CA THR A 166 -4.12 16.21 -10.44
C THR A 166 -5.23 16.46 -11.45
N LEU A 167 -5.87 17.60 -11.33
CA LEU A 167 -6.90 18.07 -12.24
C LEU A 167 -6.42 19.36 -12.92
N ALA A 168 -6.57 19.42 -14.23
CA ALA A 168 -6.43 20.63 -15.01
C ALA A 168 -7.68 20.79 -15.89
N VAL A 169 -8.24 21.97 -15.93
CA VAL A 169 -9.37 22.32 -16.81
C VAL A 169 -8.88 23.44 -17.73
N SER A 170 -9.14 23.31 -19.01
CA SER A 170 -8.78 24.30 -20.02
C SER A 170 -9.93 24.49 -20.99
N ASP A 171 -10.09 25.70 -21.49
CA ASP A 171 -11.09 25.99 -22.50
C ASP A 171 -10.84 25.19 -23.78
N THR A 172 -11.88 24.59 -24.34
CA THR A 172 -11.84 23.92 -25.65
C THR A 172 -12.80 24.51 -26.61
N ARG A 173 -12.52 24.34 -27.90
CA ARG A 173 -13.34 24.91 -29.00
C ARG A 173 -14.15 23.83 -29.67
N VAL A 174 -15.47 24.07 -29.76
CA VAL A 174 -16.39 23.23 -30.52
C VAL A 174 -17.04 24.10 -31.60
N GLY A 175 -16.61 23.94 -32.84
CA GLY A 175 -17.08 24.77 -33.96
C GLY A 175 -16.70 26.24 -33.79
N GLN A 176 -17.71 27.11 -33.66
CA GLN A 176 -17.52 28.56 -33.43
C GLN A 176 -17.55 28.96 -31.95
N ARG A 177 -17.91 28.04 -31.07
CA ARG A 177 -17.95 28.26 -29.60
C ARG A 177 -16.66 27.89 -28.98
N THR A 178 -16.16 28.73 -28.07
CA THR A 178 -14.87 28.56 -27.34
C THR A 178 -15.04 28.48 -25.82
N ASP A 179 -16.29 28.29 -25.37
CA ASP A 179 -16.69 28.32 -23.96
C ASP A 179 -16.99 26.93 -23.40
N PHE A 180 -16.42 25.88 -23.98
CA PHE A 180 -16.46 24.51 -23.48
C PHE A 180 -15.19 24.19 -22.62
N ASP A 181 -15.36 23.34 -21.62
CA ASP A 181 -14.27 22.76 -20.81
C ASP A 181 -13.72 21.48 -21.46
#